data_a86040ccc2f805a2d265b19892da13ea
#
_entry.id   a86040ccc2f805a2d265b19892da13ea
#
_cell.length_a   1.000
_cell.length_b   1.000
_cell.length_c   1.000
_cell.angle_alpha   90.00
_cell.angle_beta   90.00
_cell.angle_gamma   90.00
#
_symmetry.space_group_name_H-M   'P 1'
#
loop_
_entity.id
_entity.type
_entity.pdbx_description
1 polymer ?
#
loop_
_entity_poly.entity_id
_entity_poly.type
_entity_poly.pdbx_seq_one_letter_code
_entity_poly.pdbx_strand_id
1 'polypeptide(L)'
;MMKAKIAMKTPLVEMDGDEMTRILWQMIKEKLILPYVDLKTEYYDLGLKHRDETDDQVTADSANAALRLGVAVKCATITPNAQRVEEYGLKKMWKSPNGTIRAMMDGTVFRTPILVPGISPCVRNWKKPITIARHAYGDVYKNTEIRVPGPGKAELCFTDEDGRETRETIIDFGGSGIIQGIHNTDKSILSFAHSCFRRALDMKQDLWFSAKDTISKTYDHRFKDIFAEVYEADYKRAFEEAGITYFYTLIDDAVARVIRSEGGFIWALKNYDGDVMSDMLATAFGSLAMMTSVLVAPTGQYEYEAAHGTVTRHYYRYLKGEDTSTNPVATIFAWTGALRKRGELDGTPDLCAFADRLDKATLDTIAGGQMTGDLARLYEGEAQTLTSAQFMDVIAARM
;
A
#
# COMPACT_ATOMS: atom_id res chain seq x y z
N MET A 1 28.53 26.67 9.91
CA MET A 1 27.90 26.06 11.11
C MET A 1 26.90 25.04 10.67
N MET A 2 27.07 23.76 11.02
CA MET A 2 26.01 22.76 10.78
C MET A 2 24.78 23.18 11.61
N LYS A 3 23.62 23.31 10.97
CA LYS A 3 22.36 23.52 11.69
C LYS A 3 22.13 22.33 12.64
N ALA A 4 21.63 22.59 13.84
CA ALA A 4 21.28 21.53 14.77
C ALA A 4 20.24 20.59 14.09
N LYS A 5 20.42 19.29 14.22
CA LYS A 5 19.46 18.31 13.68
C LYS A 5 18.14 18.40 14.41
N ILE A 6 17.05 18.14 13.69
CA ILE A 6 15.71 18.05 14.25
C ILE A 6 15.62 16.83 15.15
N ALA A 7 15.34 17.03 16.43
CA ALA A 7 15.23 15.94 17.40
C ALA A 7 13.87 15.25 17.31
N MET A 8 13.88 13.93 17.25
CA MET A 8 12.67 13.10 17.37
C MET A 8 12.40 12.80 18.85
N LYS A 9 11.13 12.87 19.28
CA LYS A 9 10.69 12.50 20.63
C LYS A 9 10.50 10.98 20.73
N THR A 10 9.67 10.42 19.89
CA THR A 10 9.33 9.01 19.84
C THR A 10 9.96 8.35 18.61
N PRO A 11 10.50 7.12 18.70
CA PRO A 11 11.05 6.44 17.55
C PRO A 11 9.97 6.04 16.53
N LEU A 12 10.39 5.88 15.27
CA LEU A 12 9.62 5.15 14.23
C LEU A 12 9.97 3.66 14.30
N VAL A 13 9.04 2.81 13.90
CA VAL A 13 9.38 1.43 13.51
C VAL A 13 9.94 1.45 12.10
N GLU A 14 11.19 1.04 11.96
CA GLU A 14 11.86 0.90 10.66
C GLU A 14 11.89 -0.57 10.27
N MET A 15 11.21 -0.91 9.19
CA MET A 15 11.15 -2.26 8.63
C MET A 15 11.97 -2.28 7.33
N ASP A 16 13.22 -2.73 7.40
CA ASP A 16 14.10 -2.85 6.23
C ASP A 16 13.66 -4.02 5.33
N GLY A 17 14.14 -4.07 4.09
CA GLY A 17 13.66 -5.03 3.10
C GLY A 17 14.76 -5.69 2.28
N ASP A 18 14.49 -5.88 0.98
CA ASP A 18 15.31 -6.69 0.10
C ASP A 18 15.81 -5.93 -1.13
N GLU A 19 16.85 -6.49 -1.76
CA GLU A 19 17.33 -6.20 -3.11
C GLU A 19 17.61 -4.69 -3.36
N MET A 20 17.23 -4.17 -4.54
CA MET A 20 17.53 -2.79 -4.92
C MET A 20 16.84 -1.76 -4.02
N THR A 21 15.66 -2.07 -3.50
CA THR A 21 14.97 -1.16 -2.60
C THR A 21 15.70 -1.00 -1.26
N ARG A 22 16.37 -2.01 -0.75
CA ARG A 22 17.23 -1.90 0.43
C ARG A 22 18.42 -0.97 0.18
N ILE A 23 19.03 -1.02 -1.01
CA ILE A 23 20.09 -0.11 -1.40
C ILE A 23 19.60 1.34 -1.44
N LEU A 24 18.44 1.57 -2.08
CA LEU A 24 17.82 2.90 -2.12
C LEU A 24 17.42 3.40 -0.73
N TRP A 25 16.93 2.51 0.14
CA TRP A 25 16.56 2.80 1.52
C TRP A 25 17.72 3.40 2.30
N GLN A 26 18.87 2.76 2.23
CA GLN A 26 20.08 3.23 2.88
C GLN A 26 20.53 4.58 2.32
N MET A 27 20.55 4.75 0.98
CA MET A 27 20.92 6.01 0.34
C MET A 27 19.99 7.17 0.75
N ILE A 28 18.67 6.93 0.85
CA ILE A 28 17.69 7.93 1.29
C ILE A 28 18.01 8.36 2.72
N LYS A 29 18.24 7.42 3.63
CA LYS A 29 18.60 7.74 5.01
C LYS A 29 19.85 8.59 5.07
N GLU A 30 20.94 8.15 4.43
CA GLU A 30 22.26 8.79 4.49
C GLU A 30 22.28 10.18 3.85
N LYS A 31 21.66 10.32 2.67
CA LYS A 31 21.75 11.58 1.89
C LYS A 31 20.65 12.58 2.21
N LEU A 32 19.44 12.09 2.52
CA LEU A 32 18.25 12.97 2.59
C LEU A 32 17.69 13.15 4.00
N ILE A 33 17.91 12.21 4.94
CA ILE A 33 17.28 12.26 6.27
C ILE A 33 18.30 12.57 7.37
N LEU A 34 19.32 11.73 7.51
CA LEU A 34 20.31 11.82 8.60
C LEU A 34 21.09 13.14 8.65
N PRO A 35 21.32 13.90 7.56
CA PRO A 35 21.93 15.22 7.65
C PRO A 35 21.08 16.25 8.41
N TYR A 36 19.75 16.06 8.44
CA TYR A 36 18.79 17.03 8.96
C TYR A 36 18.07 16.58 10.22
N VAL A 37 17.87 15.28 10.41
CA VAL A 37 17.07 14.70 11.50
C VAL A 37 17.96 13.81 12.37
N ASP A 38 17.83 13.95 13.69
CA ASP A 38 18.33 12.99 14.68
C ASP A 38 17.35 11.81 14.70
N LEU A 39 17.49 10.95 13.68
CA LEU A 39 16.55 9.87 13.40
C LEU A 39 16.61 8.79 14.47
N LYS A 40 15.49 8.56 15.13
CA LYS A 40 15.31 7.46 16.08
C LYS A 40 14.41 6.40 15.50
N THR A 41 14.91 5.18 15.40
CA THR A 41 14.15 4.03 14.91
C THR A 41 14.26 2.84 15.82
N GLU A 42 13.19 2.05 15.89
CA GLU A 42 13.23 0.66 16.34
C GLU A 42 13.29 -0.19 15.07
N TYR A 43 14.48 -0.76 14.82
CA TYR A 43 14.84 -1.36 13.56
C TYR A 43 14.52 -2.85 13.50
N TYR A 44 13.88 -3.29 12.42
CA TYR A 44 13.58 -4.68 12.10
C TYR A 44 14.06 -5.01 10.68
N ASP A 45 14.95 -5.99 10.55
CA ASP A 45 15.38 -6.51 9.24
C ASP A 45 14.37 -7.52 8.71
N LEU A 46 13.51 -7.09 7.77
CA LEU A 46 12.58 -7.98 7.07
C LEU A 46 13.18 -8.57 5.78
N GLY A 47 14.49 -8.46 5.59
CA GLY A 47 15.18 -9.13 4.50
C GLY A 47 14.98 -10.65 4.56
N LEU A 48 14.84 -11.27 3.40
CA LEU A 48 14.43 -12.66 3.25
C LEU A 48 15.30 -13.66 4.04
N LYS A 49 16.62 -13.43 4.12
CA LYS A 49 17.52 -14.28 4.90
C LYS A 49 17.27 -14.21 6.40
N HIS A 50 17.12 -13.00 6.93
CA HIS A 50 16.87 -12.81 8.37
C HIS A 50 15.47 -13.31 8.76
N ARG A 51 14.49 -13.15 7.89
CA ARG A 51 13.17 -13.78 8.09
C ARG A 51 13.25 -15.30 8.14
N ASP A 52 14.07 -15.91 7.28
CA ASP A 52 14.30 -17.37 7.31
C ASP A 52 15.02 -17.83 8.58
N GLU A 53 16.01 -17.08 9.05
CA GLU A 53 16.75 -17.33 10.29
C GLU A 53 15.83 -17.30 11.52
N THR A 54 14.89 -16.35 11.56
CA THR A 54 13.95 -16.12 12.66
C THR A 54 12.62 -16.87 12.52
N ASP A 55 12.51 -17.79 11.55
CA ASP A 55 11.25 -18.46 11.22
C ASP A 55 10.08 -17.48 10.99
N ASP A 56 10.39 -16.34 10.39
CA ASP A 56 9.50 -15.19 10.10
C ASP A 56 8.93 -14.48 11.35
N GLN A 57 9.46 -14.78 12.56
CA GLN A 57 9.02 -14.14 13.79
C GLN A 57 9.26 -12.63 13.76
N VAL A 58 10.36 -12.17 13.13
CA VAL A 58 10.69 -10.75 12.99
C VAL A 58 9.58 -9.94 12.31
N THR A 59 8.82 -10.55 11.38
CA THR A 59 7.66 -9.90 10.74
C THR A 59 6.56 -9.63 11.75
N ALA A 60 6.23 -10.60 12.60
CA ALA A 60 5.22 -10.43 13.65
C ALA A 60 5.68 -9.41 14.72
N ASP A 61 6.96 -9.45 15.11
CA ASP A 61 7.53 -8.52 16.07
C ASP A 61 7.49 -7.07 15.57
N SER A 62 7.80 -6.86 14.29
CA SER A 62 7.72 -5.53 13.66
C SER A 62 6.28 -4.98 13.61
N ALA A 63 5.29 -5.84 13.32
CA ALA A 63 3.88 -5.46 13.33
C ALA A 63 3.41 -5.08 14.75
N ASN A 64 3.80 -5.84 15.78
CA ASN A 64 3.52 -5.52 17.17
C ASN A 64 4.17 -4.20 17.61
N ALA A 65 5.39 -3.94 17.16
CA ALA A 65 6.06 -2.66 17.39
C ALA A 65 5.31 -1.50 16.72
N ALA A 66 4.83 -1.69 15.47
CA ALA A 66 4.02 -0.69 14.78
C ALA A 66 2.73 -0.36 15.54
N LEU A 67 2.04 -1.36 16.05
CA LEU A 67 0.86 -1.18 16.91
C LEU A 67 1.18 -0.41 18.20
N ARG A 68 2.34 -0.67 18.82
CA ARG A 68 2.78 -0.03 20.05
C ARG A 68 3.28 1.39 19.86
N LEU A 69 4.10 1.65 18.83
CA LEU A 69 4.73 2.96 18.59
C LEU A 69 3.88 3.90 17.72
N GLY A 70 2.87 3.36 17.05
CA GLY A 70 1.89 4.13 16.30
C GLY A 70 2.26 4.48 14.86
N VAL A 71 3.56 4.50 14.52
CA VAL A 71 4.02 4.82 13.16
C VAL A 71 5.18 3.93 12.75
N ALA A 72 5.04 3.30 11.60
CA ALA A 72 6.06 2.49 10.94
C ALA A 72 6.36 2.98 9.53
N VAL A 73 7.56 2.70 9.06
CA VAL A 73 7.96 2.85 7.67
C VAL A 73 8.60 1.57 7.18
N LYS A 74 8.20 1.08 6.01
CA LYS A 74 8.57 -0.24 5.51
C LYS A 74 9.17 -0.19 4.11
N CYS A 75 10.30 -0.85 3.96
CA CYS A 75 10.93 -1.14 2.67
C CYS A 75 10.23 -2.33 1.97
N ALA A 76 10.36 -2.43 0.66
CA ALA A 76 9.82 -3.57 -0.08
C ALA A 76 10.56 -4.88 0.27
N THR A 77 9.80 -5.97 0.37
CA THR A 77 10.27 -7.29 0.79
C THR A 77 9.94 -8.36 -0.25
N ILE A 78 10.76 -9.41 -0.33
CA ILE A 78 10.52 -10.56 -1.19
C ILE A 78 9.46 -11.47 -0.57
N THR A 79 8.44 -11.85 -1.36
CA THR A 79 7.62 -13.03 -1.10
C THR A 79 8.19 -14.17 -1.94
N PRO A 80 8.85 -15.18 -1.34
CA PRO A 80 9.58 -16.19 -2.09
C PRO A 80 8.63 -17.15 -2.83
N ASN A 81 8.99 -17.47 -4.05
CA ASN A 81 8.48 -18.61 -4.82
C ASN A 81 9.50 -19.76 -4.75
N ALA A 82 9.21 -20.89 -5.41
CA ALA A 82 10.10 -22.06 -5.41
C ALA A 82 11.52 -21.74 -5.90
N GLN A 83 11.67 -20.90 -6.94
CA GLN A 83 12.97 -20.46 -7.44
C GLN A 83 13.76 -19.66 -6.39
N ARG A 84 13.08 -18.79 -5.64
CA ARG A 84 13.71 -18.00 -4.57
C ARG A 84 14.12 -18.86 -3.37
N VAL A 85 13.35 -19.91 -3.08
CA VAL A 85 13.71 -20.89 -2.04
C VAL A 85 15.05 -21.54 -2.37
N GLU A 86 15.26 -21.97 -3.62
CA GLU A 86 16.50 -22.57 -4.09
C GLU A 86 17.65 -21.52 -4.11
N GLU A 87 17.41 -20.34 -4.71
CA GLU A 87 18.42 -19.27 -4.85
C GLU A 87 18.98 -18.79 -3.51
N TYR A 88 18.13 -18.66 -2.49
CA TYR A 88 18.50 -18.15 -1.18
C TYR A 88 18.80 -19.25 -0.16
N GLY A 89 18.58 -20.52 -0.50
CA GLY A 89 18.75 -21.67 0.39
C GLY A 89 17.82 -21.65 1.60
N LEU A 90 16.54 -21.28 1.37
CA LEU A 90 15.57 -21.09 2.44
C LEU A 90 15.02 -22.40 2.98
N LYS A 91 14.64 -22.43 4.25
CA LYS A 91 13.99 -23.57 4.93
C LYS A 91 12.67 -23.94 4.28
N LYS A 92 11.90 -22.94 3.80
CA LYS A 92 10.60 -23.13 3.16
C LYS A 92 10.16 -21.87 2.38
N MET A 93 9.05 -21.99 1.65
CA MET A 93 8.40 -20.87 0.97
C MET A 93 7.58 -20.05 1.97
N TRP A 94 8.18 -18.99 2.52
CA TRP A 94 7.56 -18.11 3.51
C TRP A 94 6.38 -17.34 2.93
N LYS A 95 5.40 -17.04 3.79
CA LYS A 95 4.26 -16.17 3.44
C LYS A 95 4.71 -14.74 3.16
N SER A 96 3.83 -13.95 2.53
CA SER A 96 4.07 -12.53 2.33
C SER A 96 4.13 -11.79 3.66
N PRO A 97 5.23 -11.06 3.98
CA PRO A 97 5.28 -10.25 5.20
C PRO A 97 4.24 -9.13 5.18
N ASN A 98 3.93 -8.56 4.01
CA ASN A 98 2.85 -7.58 3.87
C ASN A 98 1.49 -8.18 4.30
N GLY A 99 1.22 -9.43 3.92
CA GLY A 99 0.00 -10.13 4.32
C GLY A 99 -0.08 -10.33 5.84
N THR A 100 1.03 -10.70 6.47
CA THR A 100 1.12 -10.88 7.94
C THR A 100 0.91 -9.55 8.67
N ILE A 101 1.63 -8.49 8.28
CA ILE A 101 1.52 -7.16 8.89
C ILE A 101 0.10 -6.61 8.76
N ARG A 102 -0.47 -6.67 7.55
CA ARG A 102 -1.84 -6.19 7.27
C ARG A 102 -2.89 -6.94 8.09
N ALA A 103 -2.75 -8.26 8.23
CA ALA A 103 -3.66 -9.08 9.03
C ALA A 103 -3.56 -8.79 10.53
N MET A 104 -2.37 -8.51 11.05
CA MET A 104 -2.14 -8.17 12.46
C MET A 104 -2.63 -6.77 12.81
N MET A 105 -2.45 -5.80 11.89
CA MET A 105 -2.92 -4.43 12.08
C MET A 105 -4.41 -4.26 11.77
N ASP A 106 -5.05 -5.22 11.10
CA ASP A 106 -6.46 -5.17 10.61
C ASP A 106 -6.77 -3.85 9.88
N GLY A 107 -5.82 -3.38 9.07
CA GLY A 107 -5.85 -2.04 8.52
C GLY A 107 -6.47 -1.95 7.13
N THR A 108 -6.69 -0.70 6.72
CA THR A 108 -7.04 -0.33 5.34
C THR A 108 -5.82 0.22 4.63
N VAL A 109 -5.52 -0.25 3.42
CA VAL A 109 -4.42 0.27 2.60
C VAL A 109 -4.95 1.40 1.71
N PHE A 110 -4.40 2.60 1.90
CA PHE A 110 -4.66 3.75 1.01
C PHE A 110 -3.49 3.94 0.07
N ARG A 111 -3.74 3.87 -1.24
CA ARG A 111 -2.76 4.09 -2.30
C ARG A 111 -3.12 5.32 -3.10
N THR A 112 -2.20 6.28 -3.17
CA THR A 112 -2.43 7.58 -3.83
C THR A 112 -1.30 7.86 -4.81
N PRO A 113 -1.59 8.16 -6.10
CA PRO A 113 -0.57 8.53 -7.07
C PRO A 113 0.03 9.89 -6.74
N ILE A 114 1.35 10.00 -6.92
CA ILE A 114 2.11 11.24 -6.81
C ILE A 114 2.06 11.92 -8.18
N LEU A 115 1.45 13.10 -8.25
CA LEU A 115 1.37 13.89 -9.46
C LEU A 115 2.57 14.82 -9.59
N VAL A 116 3.14 14.91 -10.78
CA VAL A 116 4.27 15.80 -11.08
C VAL A 116 3.98 16.59 -12.35
N PRO A 117 4.25 17.89 -12.38
CA PRO A 117 4.18 18.68 -13.61
C PRO A 117 5.09 18.10 -14.68
N GLY A 118 4.57 17.99 -15.92
CA GLY A 118 5.29 17.44 -17.05
C GLY A 118 5.16 15.92 -17.21
N ILE A 119 4.45 15.23 -16.31
CA ILE A 119 4.06 13.83 -16.47
C ILE A 119 2.54 13.75 -16.43
N SER A 120 1.93 13.60 -17.60
CA SER A 120 0.47 13.50 -17.71
C SER A 120 -0.01 12.06 -17.57
N PRO A 121 -1.16 11.83 -16.91
CA PRO A 121 -1.80 10.52 -16.91
C PRO A 121 -2.16 10.09 -18.34
N CYS A 122 -2.12 8.79 -18.63
CA CYS A 122 -2.56 8.28 -19.94
C CYS A 122 -4.08 8.46 -20.15
N VAL A 123 -4.84 8.64 -19.08
CA VAL A 123 -6.24 9.06 -19.14
C VAL A 123 -6.31 10.59 -19.04
N ARG A 124 -6.55 11.25 -20.15
CA ARG A 124 -6.48 12.72 -20.29
C ARG A 124 -7.40 13.51 -19.37
N ASN A 125 -8.51 12.90 -18.94
CA ASN A 125 -9.47 13.54 -18.04
C ASN A 125 -8.99 13.65 -16.60
N TRP A 126 -8.07 12.78 -16.17
CA TRP A 126 -7.59 12.78 -14.79
C TRP A 126 -6.71 14.01 -14.50
N LYS A 127 -7.21 14.89 -13.67
CA LYS A 127 -6.55 16.15 -13.24
C LYS A 127 -6.14 16.11 -11.79
N LYS A 128 -6.75 15.23 -11.00
CA LYS A 128 -6.55 15.07 -9.57
C LYS A 128 -6.24 13.61 -9.25
N PRO A 129 -5.49 13.32 -8.18
CA PRO A 129 -5.20 11.93 -7.81
C PRO A 129 -6.50 11.18 -7.45
N ILE A 130 -6.55 9.90 -7.81
CA ILE A 130 -7.58 8.98 -7.38
C ILE A 130 -6.94 8.07 -6.34
N THR A 131 -7.44 8.11 -5.12
CA THR A 131 -6.93 7.28 -4.02
C THR A 131 -7.71 5.98 -3.97
N ILE A 132 -7.03 4.84 -4.05
CA ILE A 132 -7.63 3.55 -3.76
C ILE A 132 -7.59 3.30 -2.26
N ALA A 133 -8.76 2.99 -1.67
CA ALA A 133 -8.86 2.40 -0.34
C ALA A 133 -9.11 0.90 -0.50
N ARG A 134 -8.07 0.09 -0.22
CA ARG A 134 -8.11 -1.36 -0.33
C ARG A 134 -8.37 -1.99 1.03
N HIS A 135 -9.39 -2.83 1.13
CA HIS A 135 -9.59 -3.68 2.29
C HIS A 135 -8.44 -4.68 2.43
N ALA A 136 -7.76 -4.70 3.58
CA ALA A 136 -6.54 -5.50 3.74
C ALA A 136 -6.76 -6.92 4.26
N TYR A 137 -8.01 -7.38 4.31
CA TYR A 137 -8.40 -8.68 4.87
C TYR A 137 -9.27 -9.48 3.90
N GLY A 138 -9.26 -10.82 4.05
CA GLY A 138 -10.17 -11.70 3.34
C GLY A 138 -9.89 -11.88 1.85
N ASP A 139 -10.93 -12.20 1.10
CA ASP A 139 -10.91 -12.52 -0.33
C ASP A 139 -9.91 -13.65 -0.67
N VAL A 140 -9.39 -13.64 -1.88
CA VAL A 140 -8.39 -14.61 -2.36
C VAL A 140 -7.08 -14.58 -1.57
N TYR A 141 -6.79 -13.52 -0.84
CA TYR A 141 -5.58 -13.39 -0.01
C TYR A 141 -5.65 -14.20 1.30
N LYS A 142 -6.82 -14.69 1.66
CA LYS A 142 -7.05 -15.52 2.85
C LYS A 142 -7.97 -16.70 2.52
N ASN A 143 -7.66 -17.35 1.40
CA ASN A 143 -8.43 -18.47 0.84
C ASN A 143 -8.00 -19.82 1.42
N THR A 144 -8.83 -20.81 1.15
CA THR A 144 -8.52 -22.24 1.27
C THR A 144 -8.80 -22.91 -0.07
N GLU A 145 -7.86 -23.73 -0.57
CA GLU A 145 -7.96 -24.35 -1.88
C GLU A 145 -7.84 -25.86 -1.79
N ILE A 146 -8.61 -26.57 -2.64
CA ILE A 146 -8.57 -28.01 -2.78
C ILE A 146 -8.45 -28.37 -4.26
N ARG A 147 -7.48 -29.22 -4.59
CA ARG A 147 -7.43 -29.88 -5.90
C ARG A 147 -8.31 -31.12 -5.87
N VAL A 148 -9.33 -31.15 -6.72
CA VAL A 148 -10.24 -32.27 -6.88
C VAL A 148 -9.63 -33.28 -7.86
N PRO A 149 -9.36 -34.54 -7.47
CA PRO A 149 -8.65 -35.51 -8.32
C PRO A 149 -9.55 -36.18 -9.36
N GLY A 150 -10.88 -36.18 -9.17
CA GLY A 150 -11.83 -36.89 -10.04
C GLY A 150 -13.28 -36.57 -9.72
N PRO A 151 -14.23 -37.36 -10.23
CA PRO A 151 -15.66 -37.16 -9.99
C PRO A 151 -16.01 -37.16 -8.50
N GLY A 152 -16.95 -36.31 -8.09
CA GLY A 152 -17.42 -36.24 -6.70
C GLY A 152 -18.20 -34.97 -6.42
N LYS A 153 -18.85 -34.93 -5.26
CA LYS A 153 -19.66 -33.80 -4.80
C LYS A 153 -18.82 -32.83 -3.94
N ALA A 154 -18.93 -31.54 -4.19
CA ALA A 154 -18.38 -30.51 -3.36
C ALA A 154 -19.47 -29.73 -2.65
N GLU A 155 -19.31 -29.50 -1.36
CA GLU A 155 -20.24 -28.77 -0.49
C GLU A 155 -19.53 -27.71 0.34
N LEU A 156 -20.20 -26.58 0.56
CA LEU A 156 -19.86 -25.61 1.58
C LEU A 156 -20.63 -25.99 2.85
N CYS A 157 -19.92 -26.17 3.96
CA CYS A 157 -20.52 -26.53 5.24
C CYS A 157 -20.11 -25.52 6.32
N PHE A 158 -21.09 -25.03 7.07
CA PHE A 158 -20.90 -24.25 8.27
C PHE A 158 -21.52 -24.99 9.45
N THR A 159 -20.74 -25.18 10.51
CA THR A 159 -21.20 -25.77 11.78
C THR A 159 -21.16 -24.67 12.85
N ASP A 160 -22.32 -24.38 13.47
CA ASP A 160 -22.40 -23.40 14.57
C ASP A 160 -21.88 -23.97 15.90
N GLU A 161 -21.87 -23.13 16.93
CA GLU A 161 -21.39 -23.51 18.29
C GLU A 161 -22.25 -24.62 18.94
N ASP A 162 -23.54 -24.76 18.55
CA ASP A 162 -24.44 -25.80 19.01
C ASP A 162 -24.29 -27.10 18.20
N GLY A 163 -23.41 -27.14 17.19
CA GLY A 163 -23.19 -28.30 16.32
C GLY A 163 -24.21 -28.43 15.19
N ARG A 164 -25.04 -27.40 14.93
CA ARG A 164 -25.97 -27.41 13.81
C ARG A 164 -25.22 -27.10 12.51
N GLU A 165 -25.50 -27.89 11.49
CA GLU A 165 -24.86 -27.73 10.18
C GLU A 165 -25.78 -27.09 9.14
N THR A 166 -25.21 -26.11 8.42
CA THR A 166 -25.79 -25.58 7.19
C THR A 166 -24.92 -26.02 6.05
N ARG A 167 -25.52 -26.68 5.02
CA ARG A 167 -24.78 -27.21 3.86
C ARG A 167 -25.38 -26.71 2.56
N GLU A 168 -24.50 -26.25 1.67
CA GLU A 168 -24.86 -25.84 0.32
C GLU A 168 -23.99 -26.58 -0.69
N THR A 169 -24.61 -27.19 -1.68
CA THR A 169 -23.88 -27.86 -2.77
C THR A 169 -23.25 -26.81 -3.67
N ILE A 170 -21.93 -26.88 -3.81
CA ILE A 170 -21.19 -26.03 -4.75
C ILE A 170 -21.38 -26.59 -6.17
N ILE A 171 -21.03 -27.87 -6.35
CA ILE A 171 -21.07 -28.54 -7.65
C ILE A 171 -20.93 -30.06 -7.49
N ASP A 172 -21.49 -30.82 -8.44
CA ASP A 172 -21.15 -32.21 -8.68
C ASP A 172 -20.10 -32.28 -9.80
N PHE A 173 -18.88 -32.64 -9.44
CA PHE A 173 -17.78 -32.76 -10.40
C PHE A 173 -17.92 -34.04 -11.25
N GLY A 174 -17.93 -33.89 -12.56
CA GLY A 174 -17.84 -35.03 -13.51
C GLY A 174 -16.41 -35.48 -13.80
N GLY A 175 -15.40 -34.79 -13.26
CA GLY A 175 -13.97 -35.08 -13.46
C GLY A 175 -13.11 -34.28 -12.47
N SER A 176 -11.81 -34.14 -12.77
CA SER A 176 -10.90 -33.38 -11.95
C SER A 176 -11.17 -31.87 -12.03
N GLY A 177 -10.83 -31.12 -10.95
CA GLY A 177 -11.05 -29.70 -10.89
C GLY A 177 -10.34 -29.05 -9.70
N ILE A 178 -10.76 -27.85 -9.35
CA ILE A 178 -10.28 -27.07 -8.21
C ILE A 178 -11.48 -26.45 -7.47
N ILE A 179 -11.32 -26.25 -6.17
CA ILE A 179 -12.27 -25.51 -5.33
C ILE A 179 -11.50 -24.48 -4.55
N GLN A 180 -12.08 -23.28 -4.42
CA GLN A 180 -11.56 -22.22 -3.57
C GLN A 180 -12.67 -21.71 -2.66
N GLY A 181 -12.38 -21.63 -1.36
CA GLY A 181 -13.22 -21.00 -0.35
C GLY A 181 -12.62 -19.65 0.06
N ILE A 182 -13.41 -18.60 0.04
CA ILE A 182 -13.06 -17.25 0.54
C ILE A 182 -14.01 -16.87 1.67
N HIS A 183 -13.57 -15.98 2.54
CA HIS A 183 -14.39 -15.49 3.66
C HIS A 183 -14.08 -14.03 4.00
N ASN A 184 -14.99 -13.44 4.75
CA ASN A 184 -14.78 -12.16 5.43
C ASN A 184 -15.52 -12.16 6.78
N THR A 185 -15.27 -11.14 7.60
CA THR A 185 -15.99 -10.96 8.86
C THR A 185 -16.62 -9.58 8.91
N ASP A 186 -17.83 -9.48 9.48
CA ASP A 186 -18.51 -8.20 9.67
C ASP A 186 -17.64 -7.19 10.42
N LYS A 187 -16.90 -7.65 11.43
CA LYS A 187 -15.98 -6.80 12.20
C LYS A 187 -14.94 -6.14 11.29
N SER A 188 -14.33 -6.90 10.37
CA SER A 188 -13.30 -6.37 9.46
C SER A 188 -13.91 -5.45 8.40
N ILE A 189 -15.10 -5.78 7.89
CA ILE A 189 -15.83 -4.92 6.93
C ILE A 189 -16.23 -3.59 7.59
N LEU A 190 -16.73 -3.63 8.84
CA LEU A 190 -17.06 -2.43 9.63
C LEU A 190 -15.83 -1.54 9.84
N SER A 191 -14.71 -2.14 10.23
CA SER A 191 -13.43 -1.44 10.37
C SER A 191 -13.00 -0.75 9.09
N PHE A 192 -13.11 -1.46 7.95
CA PHE A 192 -12.80 -0.93 6.63
C PHE A 192 -13.71 0.25 6.26
N ALA A 193 -15.04 0.13 6.47
CA ALA A 193 -15.99 1.19 6.21
C ALA A 193 -15.66 2.46 7.01
N HIS A 194 -15.47 2.34 8.33
CA HIS A 194 -15.10 3.46 9.20
C HIS A 194 -13.79 4.12 8.78
N SER A 195 -12.80 3.33 8.38
CA SER A 195 -11.51 3.83 7.90
C SER A 195 -11.67 4.67 6.62
N CYS A 196 -12.48 4.19 5.67
CA CYS A 196 -12.77 4.89 4.42
C CYS A 196 -13.51 6.21 4.66
N PHE A 197 -14.57 6.20 5.48
CA PHE A 197 -15.36 7.41 5.78
C PHE A 197 -14.54 8.47 6.52
N ARG A 198 -13.75 8.08 7.53
CA ARG A 198 -12.84 9.00 8.22
C ARG A 198 -11.83 9.61 7.28
N ARG A 199 -11.22 8.79 6.43
CA ARG A 199 -10.24 9.28 5.45
C ARG A 199 -10.84 10.25 4.45
N ALA A 200 -12.07 10.01 4.01
CA ALA A 200 -12.79 10.91 3.11
C ALA A 200 -13.03 12.29 3.74
N LEU A 201 -13.44 12.32 5.01
CA LEU A 201 -13.60 13.56 5.78
C LEU A 201 -12.26 14.29 5.97
N ASP A 202 -11.19 13.58 6.34
CA ASP A 202 -9.86 14.15 6.52
C ASP A 202 -9.34 14.81 5.23
N MET A 203 -9.55 14.15 4.09
CA MET A 203 -9.10 14.62 2.78
C MET A 203 -10.09 15.57 2.11
N LYS A 204 -11.30 15.72 2.65
CA LYS A 204 -12.44 16.44 2.04
C LYS A 204 -12.66 15.99 0.60
N GLN A 205 -12.76 14.68 0.41
CA GLN A 205 -12.96 14.04 -0.89
C GLN A 205 -14.19 13.12 -0.85
N ASP A 206 -14.87 13.00 -1.99
CA ASP A 206 -15.95 12.03 -2.16
C ASP A 206 -15.43 10.60 -1.92
N LEU A 207 -16.29 9.75 -1.40
CA LEU A 207 -16.03 8.32 -1.22
C LEU A 207 -16.91 7.52 -2.17
N TRP A 208 -16.27 6.81 -3.09
CA TRP A 208 -16.92 5.83 -3.95
C TRP A 208 -16.64 4.43 -3.40
N PHE A 209 -17.68 3.64 -3.22
CA PHE A 209 -17.54 2.21 -2.91
C PHE A 209 -18.15 1.38 -4.04
N SER A 210 -17.50 0.29 -4.43
CA SER A 210 -18.02 -0.59 -5.46
C SER A 210 -17.73 -2.07 -5.17
N ALA A 211 -18.70 -2.90 -5.54
CA ALA A 211 -18.64 -4.35 -5.45
C ALA A 211 -19.54 -4.96 -6.55
N LYS A 212 -19.67 -6.27 -6.63
CA LYS A 212 -20.53 -6.93 -7.62
C LYS A 212 -21.71 -7.65 -6.95
N ASP A 213 -22.47 -6.92 -6.13
CA ASP A 213 -23.56 -7.47 -5.30
C ASP A 213 -24.71 -8.10 -6.10
N THR A 214 -24.87 -7.74 -7.37
CA THR A 214 -25.85 -8.37 -8.27
C THR A 214 -25.49 -9.82 -8.65
N ILE A 215 -24.24 -10.20 -8.55
CA ILE A 215 -23.73 -11.54 -8.81
C ILE A 215 -23.39 -12.23 -7.49
N SER A 216 -22.57 -11.64 -6.66
CA SER A 216 -22.21 -12.11 -5.32
C SER A 216 -23.25 -11.58 -4.30
N LYS A 217 -24.42 -12.21 -4.31
CA LYS A 217 -25.63 -11.73 -3.62
C LYS A 217 -25.57 -11.81 -2.09
N THR A 218 -24.63 -12.55 -1.54
CA THR A 218 -24.39 -12.64 -0.09
C THR A 218 -23.09 -11.96 0.29
N TYR A 219 -21.98 -12.36 -0.34
CA TYR A 219 -20.66 -11.88 0.05
C TYR A 219 -20.47 -10.39 -0.25
N ASP A 220 -20.64 -9.95 -1.50
CA ASP A 220 -20.51 -8.54 -1.89
C ASP A 220 -21.65 -7.69 -1.36
N HIS A 221 -22.86 -8.26 -1.26
CA HIS A 221 -24.02 -7.57 -0.72
C HIS A 221 -23.82 -7.18 0.74
N ARG A 222 -23.20 -8.05 1.56
CA ARG A 222 -22.90 -7.73 2.95
C ARG A 222 -21.95 -6.52 3.11
N PHE A 223 -20.96 -6.38 2.23
CA PHE A 223 -20.13 -5.16 2.18
C PHE A 223 -20.95 -3.89 1.90
N LYS A 224 -21.81 -3.98 0.91
CA LYS A 224 -22.70 -2.85 0.54
C LYS A 224 -23.60 -2.45 1.71
N ASP A 225 -24.23 -3.43 2.38
CA ASP A 225 -25.12 -3.18 3.51
C ASP A 225 -24.38 -2.50 4.66
N ILE A 226 -23.23 -3.04 5.07
CA ILE A 226 -22.43 -2.47 6.16
C ILE A 226 -21.98 -1.04 5.82
N PHE A 227 -21.51 -0.78 4.60
CA PHE A 227 -21.15 0.58 4.20
C PHE A 227 -22.33 1.54 4.26
N ALA A 228 -23.51 1.11 3.82
CA ALA A 228 -24.73 1.92 3.87
C ALA A 228 -25.18 2.17 5.31
N GLU A 229 -25.21 1.13 6.15
CA GLU A 229 -25.55 1.20 7.58
C GLU A 229 -24.65 2.20 8.32
N VAL A 230 -23.32 2.06 8.15
CA VAL A 230 -22.31 2.93 8.78
C VAL A 230 -22.44 4.39 8.28
N TYR A 231 -22.65 4.58 6.99
CA TYR A 231 -22.85 5.92 6.44
C TYR A 231 -24.06 6.62 7.07
N GLU A 232 -25.22 5.97 7.02
CA GLU A 232 -26.47 6.57 7.53
C GLU A 232 -26.42 6.84 9.05
N ALA A 233 -25.79 5.91 9.83
CA ALA A 233 -25.73 6.04 11.28
C ALA A 233 -24.69 7.07 11.76
N ASP A 234 -23.49 7.09 11.15
CA ASP A 234 -22.34 7.75 11.77
C ASP A 234 -21.76 8.91 10.95
N TYR A 235 -21.92 8.91 9.61
CA TYR A 235 -21.15 9.82 8.76
C TYR A 235 -21.98 10.76 7.89
N LYS A 236 -23.23 10.48 7.63
CA LYS A 236 -24.07 11.25 6.69
C LYS A 236 -24.05 12.75 6.99
N ARG A 237 -24.32 13.13 8.22
CA ARG A 237 -24.32 14.54 8.64
C ARG A 237 -22.94 15.20 8.43
N ALA A 238 -21.87 14.52 8.82
CA ALA A 238 -20.51 15.06 8.66
C ALA A 238 -20.12 15.21 7.19
N PHE A 239 -20.57 14.31 6.31
CA PHE A 239 -20.37 14.41 4.86
C PHE A 239 -21.15 15.59 4.27
N GLU A 240 -22.41 15.77 4.66
CA GLU A 240 -23.23 16.93 4.25
C GLU A 240 -22.58 18.25 4.69
N GLU A 241 -22.13 18.36 5.94
CA GLU A 241 -21.44 19.54 6.48
C GLU A 241 -20.09 19.81 5.78
N ALA A 242 -19.39 18.75 5.35
CA ALA A 242 -18.12 18.86 4.61
C ALA A 242 -18.30 19.12 3.10
N GLY A 243 -19.52 19.00 2.58
CA GLY A 243 -19.84 19.14 1.15
C GLY A 243 -19.26 18.02 0.28
N ILE A 244 -19.12 16.81 0.83
CA ILE A 244 -18.65 15.61 0.13
C ILE A 244 -19.75 14.54 0.09
N THR A 245 -19.61 13.59 -0.85
CA THR A 245 -20.63 12.57 -1.08
C THR A 245 -20.10 11.16 -0.87
N TYR A 246 -20.98 10.27 -0.42
CA TYR A 246 -20.81 8.82 -0.49
C TYR A 246 -21.62 8.27 -1.66
N PHE A 247 -20.97 7.44 -2.50
CA PHE A 247 -21.58 6.88 -3.69
C PHE A 247 -21.26 5.39 -3.81
N TYR A 248 -22.31 4.57 -3.94
CA TYR A 248 -22.19 3.14 -4.25
C TYR A 248 -22.61 2.85 -5.68
N THR A 249 -21.85 2.03 -6.40
CA THR A 249 -22.24 1.48 -7.68
C THR A 249 -21.57 0.11 -7.93
N LEU A 250 -22.07 -0.63 -8.94
CA LEU A 250 -21.44 -1.87 -9.36
C LEU A 250 -20.02 -1.61 -9.89
N ILE A 251 -19.10 -2.54 -9.62
CA ILE A 251 -17.67 -2.34 -9.93
C ILE A 251 -17.40 -2.10 -11.43
N ASP A 252 -18.12 -2.74 -12.30
CA ASP A 252 -18.01 -2.54 -13.76
C ASP A 252 -18.49 -1.13 -14.19
N ASP A 253 -19.57 -0.61 -13.58
CA ASP A 253 -19.99 0.78 -13.78
C ASP A 253 -18.99 1.76 -13.16
N ALA A 254 -18.45 1.44 -11.97
CA ALA A 254 -17.41 2.25 -11.34
C ALA A 254 -16.17 2.41 -12.25
N VAL A 255 -15.66 1.33 -12.85
CA VAL A 255 -14.53 1.39 -13.80
C VAL A 255 -14.81 2.38 -14.94
N ALA A 256 -16.02 2.32 -15.54
CA ALA A 256 -16.38 3.24 -16.61
C ALA A 256 -16.46 4.70 -16.13
N ARG A 257 -16.97 4.94 -14.93
CA ARG A 257 -17.07 6.28 -14.32
C ARG A 257 -15.70 6.84 -13.96
N VAL A 258 -14.84 6.02 -13.38
CA VAL A 258 -13.45 6.38 -13.02
C VAL A 258 -12.69 6.89 -14.24
N ILE A 259 -12.74 6.17 -15.37
CA ILE A 259 -12.09 6.56 -16.63
C ILE A 259 -12.62 7.91 -17.16
N ARG A 260 -13.90 8.21 -16.94
CA ARG A 260 -14.55 9.46 -17.41
C ARG A 260 -14.42 10.63 -16.43
N SER A 261 -14.01 10.35 -15.19
CA SER A 261 -13.90 11.34 -14.12
C SER A 261 -12.70 12.28 -14.31
N GLU A 262 -12.68 13.35 -13.52
CA GLU A 262 -11.50 14.21 -13.38
C GLU A 262 -10.55 13.73 -12.25
N GLY A 263 -10.94 12.70 -11.49
CA GLY A 263 -10.29 12.27 -10.27
C GLY A 263 -10.68 13.11 -9.04
N GLY A 264 -9.90 13.00 -7.97
CA GLY A 264 -10.11 13.77 -6.74
C GLY A 264 -11.09 13.12 -5.76
N PHE A 265 -11.18 11.81 -5.76
CA PHE A 265 -12.02 11.03 -4.84
C PHE A 265 -11.26 9.80 -4.31
N ILE A 266 -11.83 9.19 -3.27
CA ILE A 266 -11.37 7.90 -2.75
C ILE A 266 -12.26 6.80 -3.33
N TRP A 267 -11.64 5.78 -3.92
CA TRP A 267 -12.34 4.59 -4.41
C TRP A 267 -12.07 3.39 -3.50
N ALA A 268 -13.05 3.04 -2.69
CA ALA A 268 -13.02 1.91 -1.77
C ALA A 268 -13.37 0.60 -2.48
N LEU A 269 -12.53 -0.40 -2.27
CA LEU A 269 -12.59 -1.69 -2.95
C LEU A 269 -12.23 -2.83 -2.00
N LYS A 270 -12.81 -4.00 -2.24
CA LYS A 270 -12.41 -5.25 -1.57
C LYS A 270 -10.94 -5.54 -1.84
N ASN A 271 -10.39 -6.51 -1.12
CA ASN A 271 -8.95 -6.77 -1.11
C ASN A 271 -8.37 -7.02 -2.51
N TYR A 272 -8.89 -7.99 -3.26
CA TYR A 272 -8.39 -8.32 -4.60
C TYR A 272 -8.67 -7.20 -5.61
N ASP A 273 -9.89 -6.68 -5.61
CA ASP A 273 -10.29 -5.61 -6.51
C ASP A 273 -9.39 -4.36 -6.29
N GLY A 274 -9.13 -4.02 -5.03
CA GLY A 274 -8.26 -2.89 -4.66
C GLY A 274 -6.80 -3.08 -5.05
N ASP A 275 -6.28 -4.31 -5.01
CA ASP A 275 -4.93 -4.61 -5.46
C ASP A 275 -4.79 -4.36 -6.96
N VAL A 276 -5.65 -5.00 -7.75
CA VAL A 276 -5.61 -4.90 -9.22
C VAL A 276 -5.86 -3.46 -9.69
N MET A 277 -6.87 -2.79 -9.13
CA MET A 277 -7.21 -1.43 -9.53
C MET A 277 -6.17 -0.40 -9.11
N SER A 278 -5.50 -0.57 -7.98
CA SER A 278 -4.42 0.35 -7.58
C SER A 278 -3.21 0.27 -8.52
N ASP A 279 -2.84 -0.92 -8.98
CA ASP A 279 -1.74 -1.10 -9.92
C ASP A 279 -2.09 -0.56 -11.32
N MET A 280 -3.34 -0.75 -11.76
CA MET A 280 -3.85 -0.13 -12.99
C MET A 280 -3.78 1.39 -12.92
N LEU A 281 -4.28 1.99 -11.83
CA LEU A 281 -4.26 3.44 -11.64
C LEU A 281 -2.82 3.98 -11.55
N ALA A 282 -1.93 3.33 -10.80
CA ALA A 282 -0.54 3.72 -10.71
C ALA A 282 0.14 3.77 -12.08
N THR A 283 -0.09 2.73 -12.89
CA THR A 283 0.42 2.66 -14.27
C THR A 283 -0.16 3.76 -15.15
N ALA A 284 -1.47 4.01 -15.01
CA ALA A 284 -2.16 5.03 -15.81
C ALA A 284 -1.79 6.47 -15.39
N PHE A 285 -1.39 6.71 -14.14
CA PHE A 285 -0.83 7.98 -13.68
C PHE A 285 0.66 8.15 -13.98
N GLY A 286 1.32 7.11 -14.50
CA GLY A 286 2.71 7.17 -14.96
C GLY A 286 3.56 5.97 -14.56
N SER A 287 3.73 5.69 -13.26
CA SER A 287 4.60 4.62 -12.77
C SER A 287 4.17 4.13 -11.39
N LEU A 288 4.30 2.82 -11.15
CA LEU A 288 4.16 2.22 -9.80
C LEU A 288 5.11 2.87 -8.78
N ALA A 289 6.28 3.33 -9.21
CA ALA A 289 7.22 4.05 -8.36
C ALA A 289 6.77 5.49 -8.01
N MET A 290 5.62 5.92 -8.52
CA MET A 290 4.95 7.17 -8.19
C MET A 290 3.65 6.96 -7.41
N MET A 291 3.53 5.83 -6.70
CA MET A 291 2.36 5.49 -5.88
C MET A 291 2.78 5.37 -4.41
N THR A 292 2.23 6.23 -3.56
CA THR A 292 2.34 6.08 -2.10
C THR A 292 1.40 4.99 -1.61
N SER A 293 1.76 4.32 -0.52
CA SER A 293 0.93 3.35 0.16
C SER A 293 0.99 3.58 1.67
N VAL A 294 -0.15 3.63 2.33
CA VAL A 294 -0.24 3.70 3.78
C VAL A 294 -1.28 2.72 4.29
N LEU A 295 -0.88 1.85 5.20
CA LEU A 295 -1.77 1.00 5.97
C LEU A 295 -2.20 1.77 7.22
N VAL A 296 -3.49 1.90 7.42
CA VAL A 296 -4.08 2.59 8.58
C VAL A 296 -4.89 1.59 9.38
N ALA A 297 -4.44 1.31 10.61
CA ALA A 297 -5.15 0.42 11.51
C ALA A 297 -6.42 1.11 12.09
N PRO A 298 -7.45 0.34 12.48
CA PRO A 298 -8.69 0.89 13.06
C PRO A 298 -8.46 1.76 14.29
N THR A 299 -7.43 1.45 15.05
CA THR A 299 -7.02 2.12 16.29
C THR A 299 -6.06 3.28 16.08
N GLY A 300 -5.77 3.64 14.81
CA GLY A 300 -5.02 4.86 14.48
C GLY A 300 -3.51 4.70 14.40
N GLN A 301 -3.00 3.49 14.13
CA GLN A 301 -1.60 3.27 13.79
C GLN A 301 -1.40 3.29 12.27
N TYR A 302 -0.19 3.64 11.84
CA TYR A 302 0.16 3.87 10.44
C TYR A 302 1.40 3.08 10.07
N GLU A 303 1.39 2.44 8.90
CA GLU A 303 2.57 1.89 8.27
C GLU A 303 2.66 2.44 6.85
N TYR A 304 3.76 3.11 6.53
CA TYR A 304 4.03 3.74 5.24
C TYR A 304 4.99 2.90 4.43
N GLU A 305 4.64 2.61 3.18
CA GLU A 305 5.47 1.84 2.25
C GLU A 305 5.39 2.39 0.83
N ALA A 306 6.31 1.99 -0.04
CA ALA A 306 6.14 2.15 -1.48
C ALA A 306 5.26 1.02 -2.02
N ALA A 307 4.39 1.31 -2.98
CA ALA A 307 3.47 0.33 -3.55
C ALA A 307 4.17 -0.68 -4.50
N HIS A 308 5.46 -0.46 -4.85
CA HIS A 308 6.21 -1.32 -5.76
C HIS A 308 7.02 -2.41 -5.02
N GLY A 309 7.50 -3.42 -5.76
CA GLY A 309 8.35 -4.49 -5.24
C GLY A 309 9.83 -4.11 -5.14
N THR A 310 10.69 -5.12 -4.93
CA THR A 310 12.12 -4.99 -4.61
C THR A 310 13.04 -4.61 -5.78
N VAL A 311 12.51 -4.52 -7.00
CA VAL A 311 13.22 -4.16 -8.25
C VAL A 311 14.43 -5.08 -8.54
N THR A 312 14.19 -6.37 -8.52
CA THR A 312 15.15 -7.47 -8.69
C THR A 312 16.11 -7.28 -9.88
N ARG A 313 15.59 -6.89 -11.05
CA ARG A 313 16.42 -6.72 -12.25
C ARG A 313 17.51 -5.67 -12.09
N HIS A 314 17.20 -4.55 -11.42
CA HIS A 314 18.20 -3.52 -11.13
C HIS A 314 19.17 -3.96 -10.04
N TYR A 315 18.73 -4.76 -9.08
CA TYR A 315 19.60 -5.32 -8.05
C TYR A 315 20.70 -6.20 -8.65
N TYR A 316 20.38 -7.09 -9.59
CA TYR A 316 21.40 -7.92 -10.26
C TYR A 316 22.37 -7.10 -11.13
N ARG A 317 21.96 -5.97 -11.68
CA ARG A 317 22.87 -5.04 -12.36
C ARG A 317 23.79 -4.34 -11.36
N TYR A 318 23.22 -3.87 -10.24
CA TYR A 318 23.98 -3.25 -9.16
C TYR A 318 25.07 -4.19 -8.62
N LEU A 319 24.77 -5.48 -8.42
CA LEU A 319 25.74 -6.49 -7.98
C LEU A 319 26.90 -6.69 -8.96
N LYS A 320 26.72 -6.37 -10.24
CA LYS A 320 27.78 -6.39 -11.27
C LYS A 320 28.57 -5.08 -11.33
N GLY A 321 28.30 -4.12 -10.44
CA GLY A 321 28.92 -2.81 -10.45
C GLY A 321 28.38 -1.87 -11.53
N GLU A 322 27.21 -2.18 -12.11
CA GLU A 322 26.59 -1.31 -13.12
C GLU A 322 25.77 -0.20 -12.42
N ASP A 323 25.82 1.00 -12.97
CA ASP A 323 24.94 2.08 -12.56
C ASP A 323 23.47 1.74 -12.84
N THR A 324 22.61 2.08 -11.88
CA THR A 324 21.18 1.88 -12.00
C THR A 324 20.41 3.19 -11.89
N SER A 325 19.35 3.31 -12.69
CA SER A 325 18.38 4.41 -12.63
C SER A 325 17.06 3.88 -12.09
N THR A 326 17.06 3.52 -10.80
CA THR A 326 15.88 3.04 -10.09
C THR A 326 15.20 4.22 -9.42
N ASN A 327 13.91 4.38 -9.64
CA ASN A 327 13.13 5.48 -9.09
C ASN A 327 12.91 5.32 -7.57
N PRO A 328 13.39 6.25 -6.71
CA PRO A 328 13.23 6.19 -5.27
C PRO A 328 12.02 6.98 -4.75
N VAL A 329 11.25 7.65 -5.59
CA VAL A 329 10.26 8.67 -5.20
C VAL A 329 9.24 8.11 -4.22
N ALA A 330 8.59 7.00 -4.52
CA ALA A 330 7.61 6.40 -3.60
C ALA A 330 8.23 6.01 -2.24
N THR A 331 9.50 5.58 -2.23
CA THR A 331 10.23 5.26 -0.99
C THR A 331 10.58 6.52 -0.20
N ILE A 332 10.96 7.61 -0.86
CA ILE A 332 11.16 8.92 -0.23
C ILE A 332 9.85 9.37 0.42
N PHE A 333 8.73 9.28 -0.31
CA PHE A 333 7.41 9.66 0.21
C PHE A 333 6.89 8.74 1.32
N ALA A 334 7.30 7.47 1.35
CA ALA A 334 7.03 6.61 2.50
C ALA A 334 7.74 7.12 3.76
N TRP A 335 9.02 7.48 3.65
CA TRP A 335 9.78 8.09 4.75
C TRP A 335 9.20 9.43 5.20
N THR A 336 8.92 10.34 4.27
CA THR A 336 8.36 11.67 4.61
C THR A 336 6.97 11.55 5.20
N GLY A 337 6.13 10.63 4.70
CA GLY A 337 4.83 10.33 5.28
C GLY A 337 4.91 9.86 6.72
N ALA A 338 5.82 8.92 7.01
CA ALA A 338 6.05 8.41 8.37
C ALA A 338 6.61 9.50 9.31
N LEU A 339 7.58 10.29 8.85
CA LEU A 339 8.16 11.39 9.63
C LEU A 339 7.14 12.49 9.91
N ARG A 340 6.33 12.86 8.92
CA ARG A 340 5.23 13.82 9.08
C ARG A 340 4.22 13.34 10.12
N LYS A 341 3.76 12.11 9.98
CA LYS A 341 2.81 11.51 10.93
C LYS A 341 3.40 11.44 12.34
N ARG A 342 4.66 11.09 12.48
CA ARG A 342 5.34 11.09 13.78
C ARG A 342 5.42 12.52 14.36
N GLY A 343 5.73 13.50 13.51
CA GLY A 343 5.75 14.91 13.88
C GLY A 343 4.39 15.43 14.36
N GLU A 344 3.31 15.04 13.68
CA GLU A 344 1.93 15.36 14.08
C GLU A 344 1.59 14.78 15.45
N LEU A 345 1.84 13.48 15.66
CA LEU A 345 1.53 12.79 16.90
C LEU A 345 2.37 13.29 18.10
N ASP A 346 3.61 13.67 17.86
CA ASP A 346 4.54 14.16 18.90
C ASP A 346 4.47 15.68 19.13
N GLY A 347 3.69 16.41 18.30
CA GLY A 347 3.70 17.88 18.32
C GLY A 347 5.09 18.45 18.00
N THR A 348 5.76 17.92 16.97
CA THR A 348 7.07 18.38 16.48
C THR A 348 6.92 18.97 15.08
N PRO A 349 6.52 20.25 14.96
CA PRO A 349 6.23 20.89 13.67
C PRO A 349 7.45 20.96 12.74
N ASP A 350 8.66 21.07 13.28
CA ASP A 350 9.89 21.08 12.49
C ASP A 350 10.08 19.78 11.71
N LEU A 351 9.64 18.63 12.27
CA LEU A 351 9.70 17.35 11.60
C LEU A 351 8.69 17.27 10.43
N CYS A 352 7.49 17.85 10.62
CA CYS A 352 6.49 17.98 9.55
C CYS A 352 7.02 18.89 8.43
N ALA A 353 7.57 20.05 8.78
CA ALA A 353 8.14 21.01 7.83
C ALA A 353 9.33 20.42 7.06
N PHE A 354 10.14 19.58 7.70
CA PHE A 354 11.21 18.84 7.03
C PHE A 354 10.65 17.88 5.98
N ALA A 355 9.64 17.09 6.33
CA ALA A 355 9.00 16.15 5.42
C ALA A 355 8.41 16.87 4.19
N ASP A 356 7.71 17.98 4.41
CA ASP A 356 7.13 18.80 3.32
C ASP A 356 8.22 19.38 2.41
N ARG A 357 9.34 19.83 2.98
CA ARG A 357 10.46 20.35 2.22
C ARG A 357 11.12 19.27 1.37
N LEU A 358 11.29 18.05 1.89
CA LEU A 358 11.87 16.94 1.13
C LEU A 358 10.94 16.47 0.00
N ASP A 359 9.63 16.40 0.24
CA ASP A 359 8.64 16.13 -0.80
C ASP A 359 8.73 17.18 -1.91
N LYS A 360 8.73 18.47 -1.52
CA LYS A 360 8.84 19.56 -2.48
C LYS A 360 10.15 19.52 -3.28
N ALA A 361 11.29 19.31 -2.63
CA ALA A 361 12.58 19.21 -3.31
C ALA A 361 12.60 18.05 -4.33
N THR A 362 11.97 16.91 -3.99
CA THR A 362 11.84 15.78 -4.88
C THR A 362 10.99 16.11 -6.11
N LEU A 363 9.81 16.71 -5.90
CA LEU A 363 8.91 17.11 -6.98
C LEU A 363 9.51 18.19 -7.87
N ASP A 364 10.13 19.22 -7.29
CA ASP A 364 10.81 20.31 -8.02
C ASP A 364 11.98 19.78 -8.87
N THR A 365 12.66 18.73 -8.42
CA THR A 365 13.73 18.08 -9.19
C THR A 365 13.18 17.46 -10.48
N ILE A 366 12.08 16.71 -10.37
CA ILE A 366 11.44 16.09 -11.53
C ILE A 366 10.82 17.16 -12.44
N ALA A 367 10.11 18.14 -11.88
CA ALA A 367 9.51 19.23 -12.64
C ALA A 367 10.56 20.08 -13.39
N GLY A 368 11.79 20.13 -12.87
CA GLY A 368 12.95 20.76 -13.53
C GLY A 368 13.63 19.88 -14.59
N GLY A 369 13.03 18.75 -14.98
CA GLY A 369 13.55 17.87 -16.04
C GLY A 369 14.64 16.90 -15.58
N GLN A 370 14.95 16.80 -14.29
CA GLN A 370 15.98 15.90 -13.75
C GLN A 370 15.34 14.72 -13.04
N MET A 371 15.50 13.50 -13.59
CA MET A 371 14.75 12.34 -13.11
C MET A 371 15.40 11.01 -13.48
N THR A 372 14.83 9.92 -12.97
CA THR A 372 15.23 8.55 -13.33
C THR A 372 14.67 8.13 -14.68
N GLY A 373 15.26 7.10 -15.30
CA GLY A 373 14.99 6.70 -16.68
C GLY A 373 13.57 6.20 -16.95
N ASP A 374 12.83 5.75 -15.93
CA ASP A 374 11.42 5.39 -16.05
C ASP A 374 10.56 6.64 -16.26
N LEU A 375 10.80 7.70 -15.48
CA LEU A 375 10.07 8.97 -15.59
C LEU A 375 10.48 9.77 -16.83
N ALA A 376 11.75 9.73 -17.21
CA ALA A 376 12.25 10.45 -18.38
C ALA A 376 11.54 10.03 -19.69
N ARG A 377 11.01 8.81 -19.76
CA ARG A 377 10.23 8.31 -20.90
C ARG A 377 8.80 8.85 -20.95
N LEU A 378 8.30 9.35 -19.83
CA LEU A 378 6.94 9.83 -19.64
C LEU A 378 6.88 11.36 -19.61
N TYR A 379 8.05 12.00 -19.45
CA TYR A 379 8.13 13.45 -19.31
C TYR A 379 7.89 14.16 -20.64
N GLU A 380 7.02 15.18 -20.63
CA GLU A 380 6.61 15.91 -21.85
C GLU A 380 7.63 16.96 -22.34
N GLY A 381 8.68 17.22 -21.54
CA GLY A 381 9.74 18.17 -21.85
C GLY A 381 11.09 17.50 -22.12
N GLU A 382 12.16 18.30 -22.14
CA GLU A 382 13.53 17.79 -22.17
C GLU A 382 13.88 17.18 -20.79
N ALA A 383 14.24 15.90 -20.78
CA ALA A 383 14.58 15.18 -19.56
C ALA A 383 16.06 14.80 -19.52
N GLN A 384 16.71 15.13 -18.42
CA GLN A 384 18.03 14.62 -18.04
C GLN A 384 17.85 13.33 -17.23
N THR A 385 18.20 12.19 -17.83
CA THR A 385 18.18 10.90 -17.10
C THR A 385 19.36 10.83 -16.15
N LEU A 386 19.06 10.57 -14.87
CA LEU A 386 20.03 10.43 -13.79
C LEU A 386 20.08 9.00 -13.27
N THR A 387 21.22 8.57 -12.74
CA THR A 387 21.30 7.39 -11.89
C THR A 387 20.56 7.65 -10.57
N SER A 388 20.21 6.59 -9.82
CA SER A 388 19.56 6.75 -8.52
C SER A 388 20.37 7.60 -7.55
N ALA A 389 21.70 7.43 -7.54
CA ALA A 389 22.58 8.19 -6.68
C ALA A 389 22.62 9.67 -7.05
N GLN A 390 22.79 9.98 -8.36
CA GLN A 390 22.77 11.35 -8.87
C GLN A 390 21.43 12.04 -8.62
N PHE A 391 20.31 11.33 -8.79
CA PHE A 391 18.99 11.89 -8.52
C PHE A 391 18.84 12.30 -7.04
N MET A 392 19.29 11.46 -6.10
CA MET A 392 19.30 11.82 -4.68
C MET A 392 20.25 12.97 -4.36
N ASP A 393 21.42 13.07 -5.03
CA ASP A 393 22.35 14.19 -4.84
C ASP A 393 21.74 15.52 -5.30
N VAL A 394 20.99 15.52 -6.42
CA VAL A 394 20.27 16.71 -6.89
C VAL A 394 19.14 17.10 -5.93
N ILE A 395 18.39 16.13 -5.38
CA ILE A 395 17.39 16.42 -4.34
C ILE A 395 18.04 17.01 -3.10
N ALA A 396 19.13 16.40 -2.62
CA ALA A 396 19.86 16.91 -1.44
C ALA A 396 20.38 18.34 -1.62
N ALA A 397 20.80 18.71 -2.84
CA ALA A 397 21.25 20.06 -3.15
C ALA A 397 20.11 21.11 -3.13
N ARG A 398 18.84 20.67 -3.19
CA ARG A 398 17.66 21.55 -3.12
C ARG A 398 17.08 21.67 -1.69
N MET A 399 17.61 20.88 -0.73
CA MET A 399 17.21 20.87 0.68
C MET A 399 17.84 22.01 1.48
#